data_7f1551848f73ea9cd68bb0f00baa626d
#
_entry.id   7f1551848f73ea9cd68bb0f00baa626d
#
_cell.length_a   1.000
_cell.length_b   1.000
_cell.length_c   1.000
_cell.angle_alpha   90.00
_cell.angle_beta   90.00
_cell.angle_gamma   90.00
#
_symmetry.space_group_name_H-M   'P 1'
#
loop_
_entity.id
_entity.type
_entity.pdbx_description
1 polymer ?
#
loop_
_entity_poly.entity_id
_entity_poly.type
_entity_poly.pdbx_seq_one_letter_code
_entity_poly.pdbx_strand_id
1 'polypeptide(L)'
;GIVKGVDYSSVSVEKARKLNKDAIKEGRCEILSGSVAKLPLEDGYFDAVTAFETIYFWQDIPQCFREVCRVLKSGGMFMICNECSGDNEKDDKWTELVDGMTIYRDDEIKKFLEDAGFCKIRINKNERGWLCVTAHI
;
A
#
# COMPACT_ATOMS: atom_id res chain seq x y z
N GLY A 1 16.32 -9.19 7.49
CA GLY A 1 15.91 -8.31 6.40
C GLY A 1 15.88 -6.85 6.85
N ILE A 2 15.79 -5.94 5.90
CA ILE A 2 15.68 -4.49 6.14
C ILE A 2 14.27 -4.06 5.73
N VAL A 3 13.63 -3.21 6.54
CA VAL A 3 12.31 -2.67 6.27
C VAL A 3 12.40 -1.14 6.15
N LYS A 4 11.77 -0.58 5.13
CA LYS A 4 11.57 0.88 5.01
C LYS A 4 10.08 1.20 5.02
N GLY A 5 9.66 2.10 5.91
CA GLY A 5 8.29 2.63 5.96
C GLY A 5 8.26 4.04 5.39
N VAL A 6 7.23 4.36 4.61
CA VAL A 6 7.01 5.70 4.07
C VAL A 6 5.61 6.17 4.43
N ASP A 7 5.50 7.37 4.96
CA ASP A 7 4.22 8.02 5.24
C ASP A 7 4.33 9.53 4.97
N TYR A 8 3.28 10.15 4.46
CA TYR A 8 3.25 11.60 4.22
C TYR A 8 2.92 12.39 5.50
N SER A 9 2.29 11.76 6.49
CA SER A 9 1.94 12.38 7.76
C SER A 9 3.14 12.45 8.70
N SER A 10 3.58 13.64 9.05
CA SER A 10 4.66 13.83 10.02
C SER A 10 4.37 13.20 11.38
N VAL A 11 3.10 13.21 11.80
CA VAL A 11 2.65 12.58 13.06
C VAL A 11 2.78 11.07 12.98
N SER A 12 2.39 10.44 11.86
CA SER A 12 2.53 9.00 11.65
C SER A 12 4.00 8.59 11.60
N VAL A 13 4.83 9.34 10.88
CA VAL A 13 6.29 9.13 10.80
C VAL A 13 6.92 9.17 12.20
N GLU A 14 6.58 10.19 13.00
CA GLU A 14 7.11 10.32 14.36
C GLU A 14 6.70 9.16 15.27
N LYS A 15 5.42 8.77 15.23
CA LYS A 15 4.90 7.61 15.98
C LYS A 15 5.59 6.32 15.55
N ALA A 16 5.70 6.08 14.24
CA ALA A 16 6.35 4.90 13.70
C ALA A 16 7.82 4.82 14.12
N ARG A 17 8.55 5.94 14.09
CA ARG A 17 9.95 6.01 14.57
C ARG A 17 10.06 5.67 16.06
N LYS A 18 9.16 6.18 16.89
CA LYS A 18 9.14 5.86 18.34
C LYS A 18 8.89 4.37 18.59
N LEU A 19 7.94 3.78 17.86
CA LEU A 19 7.59 2.36 18.00
C LEU A 19 8.72 1.43 17.53
N ASN A 20 9.45 1.83 16.50
CA ASN A 20 10.49 1.01 15.88
C ASN A 20 11.92 1.42 16.28
N LYS A 21 12.08 2.19 17.37
CA LYS A 21 13.36 2.77 17.78
C LYS A 21 14.51 1.76 17.86
N ASP A 22 14.24 0.56 18.37
CA ASP A 22 15.29 -0.45 18.56
C ASP A 22 15.71 -1.05 17.21
N ALA A 23 14.76 -1.36 16.32
CA ALA A 23 15.05 -1.82 14.96
C ALA A 23 15.76 -0.76 14.12
N ILE A 24 15.44 0.52 14.33
CA ILE A 24 16.14 1.65 13.68
C ILE A 24 17.59 1.74 14.19
N LYS A 25 17.79 1.64 15.50
CA LYS A 25 19.13 1.66 16.09
C LYS A 25 20.01 0.50 15.61
N GLU A 26 19.40 -0.65 15.37
CA GLU A 26 20.07 -1.84 14.84
C GLU A 26 20.26 -1.79 13.30
N GLY A 27 19.82 -0.75 12.63
CA GLY A 27 19.92 -0.60 11.18
C GLY A 27 18.99 -1.51 10.36
N ARG A 28 17.96 -2.10 11.00
CA ARG A 28 17.00 -2.99 10.35
C ARG A 28 15.71 -2.31 9.91
N CYS A 29 15.49 -1.07 10.34
CA CYS A 29 14.31 -0.29 10.01
C CYS A 29 14.67 1.14 9.70
N GLU A 30 14.04 1.72 8.69
CA GLU A 30 14.10 3.15 8.37
C GLU A 30 12.68 3.66 8.13
N ILE A 31 12.32 4.80 8.72
CA ILE A 31 11.02 5.45 8.51
C ILE A 31 11.24 6.82 7.87
N LEU A 32 10.70 6.98 6.67
CA LEU A 32 10.86 8.15 5.82
C LEU A 32 9.56 8.94 5.72
N SER A 33 9.67 10.25 5.62
CA SER A 33 8.58 11.11 5.23
C SER A 33 8.55 11.20 3.71
N GLY A 34 7.39 10.96 3.09
CA GLY A 34 7.26 11.02 1.64
C GLY A 34 5.87 10.63 1.16
N SER A 35 5.61 10.87 -0.11
CA SER A 35 4.37 10.48 -0.79
C SER A 35 4.58 9.19 -1.57
N VAL A 36 3.58 8.31 -1.55
CA VAL A 36 3.56 7.10 -2.38
C VAL A 36 3.53 7.42 -3.88
N ALA A 37 3.00 8.57 -4.28
CA ALA A 37 3.02 9.02 -5.67
C ALA A 37 4.43 9.40 -6.18
N LYS A 38 5.39 9.56 -5.25
CA LYS A 38 6.82 9.79 -5.52
C LYS A 38 7.64 9.27 -4.35
N LEU A 39 7.87 7.98 -4.32
CA LEU A 39 8.59 7.32 -3.23
C LEU A 39 10.06 7.76 -3.19
N PRO A 40 10.59 8.18 -2.00
CA PRO A 40 11.99 8.54 -1.82
C PRO A 40 12.88 7.28 -1.69
N LEU A 41 12.73 6.34 -2.61
CA LEU A 41 13.33 5.01 -2.58
C LEU A 41 13.93 4.67 -3.95
N GLU A 42 14.94 3.82 -3.96
CA GLU A 42 15.68 3.39 -5.15
C GLU A 42 14.85 2.42 -6.02
N ASP A 43 15.11 2.45 -7.33
CA ASP A 43 14.51 1.55 -8.31
C ASP A 43 14.97 0.11 -8.07
N GLY A 44 14.05 -0.85 -8.20
CA GLY A 44 14.39 -2.28 -8.19
C GLY A 44 15.11 -2.77 -6.92
N TYR A 45 14.78 -2.19 -5.77
CA TYR A 45 15.48 -2.50 -4.53
C TYR A 45 14.75 -3.49 -3.62
N PHE A 46 13.41 -3.49 -3.61
CA PHE A 46 12.61 -4.25 -2.65
C PHE A 46 12.15 -5.59 -3.19
N ASP A 47 12.18 -6.61 -2.35
CA ASP A 47 11.61 -7.94 -2.67
C ASP A 47 10.08 -7.94 -2.49
N ALA A 48 9.56 -7.09 -1.58
CA ALA A 48 8.13 -6.94 -1.34
C ALA A 48 7.79 -5.51 -0.90
N VAL A 49 6.61 -5.05 -1.31
CA VAL A 49 5.95 -3.83 -0.82
C VAL A 49 4.60 -4.22 -0.25
N THR A 50 4.21 -3.61 0.86
CA THR A 50 2.91 -3.86 1.50
C THR A 50 2.17 -2.56 1.76
N ALA A 51 0.85 -2.58 1.59
CA ALA A 51 -0.07 -1.50 1.91
C ALA A 51 -1.24 -2.06 2.73
N PHE A 52 -1.30 -1.67 4.01
CA PHE A 52 -2.36 -2.08 4.94
C PHE A 52 -3.24 -0.88 5.25
N GLU A 53 -4.52 -0.93 4.92
CA GLU A 53 -5.51 0.13 5.20
C GLU A 53 -5.12 1.53 4.70
N THR A 54 -4.33 1.63 3.64
CA THR A 54 -3.73 2.90 3.19
C THR A 54 -4.15 3.35 1.81
N ILE A 55 -4.45 2.43 0.89
CA ILE A 55 -4.77 2.79 -0.51
C ILE A 55 -6.03 3.66 -0.63
N TYR A 56 -6.91 3.63 0.36
CA TYR A 56 -8.10 4.49 0.44
C TYR A 56 -7.77 5.98 0.35
N PHE A 57 -6.58 6.36 0.80
CA PHE A 57 -6.11 7.74 0.91
C PHE A 57 -5.08 8.11 -0.15
N TRP A 58 -4.75 7.17 -1.03
CA TRP A 58 -3.81 7.44 -2.11
C TRP A 58 -4.51 8.23 -3.23
N GLN A 59 -4.04 9.43 -3.45
CA GLN A 59 -4.44 10.21 -4.62
C GLN A 59 -3.69 9.66 -5.84
N ASP A 60 -4.31 9.72 -7.03
CA ASP A 60 -3.70 9.22 -8.26
C ASP A 60 -3.16 7.78 -8.11
N ILE A 61 -4.06 6.84 -7.85
CA ILE A 61 -3.75 5.41 -7.69
C ILE A 61 -2.86 4.87 -8.85
N PRO A 62 -3.12 5.20 -10.12
CA PRO A 62 -2.25 4.77 -11.21
C PRO A 62 -0.79 5.19 -11.03
N GLN A 63 -0.54 6.42 -10.60
CA GLN A 63 0.82 6.90 -10.33
C GLN A 63 1.43 6.21 -9.11
N CYS A 64 0.67 6.04 -8.04
CA CYS A 64 1.13 5.34 -6.84
C CYS A 64 1.54 3.89 -7.15
N PHE A 65 0.76 3.18 -7.95
CA PHE A 65 1.08 1.79 -8.31
C PHE A 65 2.30 1.70 -9.25
N ARG A 66 2.49 2.67 -10.16
CA ARG A 66 3.73 2.78 -10.95
C ARG A 66 4.97 2.99 -10.07
N GLU A 67 4.87 3.81 -9.02
CA GLU A 67 5.96 4.01 -8.06
C GLU A 67 6.26 2.74 -7.25
N VAL A 68 5.23 2.01 -6.83
CA VAL A 68 5.41 0.70 -6.18
C VAL A 68 6.10 -0.28 -7.14
N CYS A 69 5.66 -0.33 -8.39
CA CYS A 69 6.30 -1.15 -9.43
C CYS A 69 7.78 -0.76 -9.63
N ARG A 70 8.10 0.53 -9.68
CA ARG A 70 9.46 1.05 -9.86
C ARG A 70 10.42 0.58 -8.77
N VAL A 71 9.99 0.59 -7.51
CA VAL A 71 10.87 0.25 -6.39
C VAL A 71 11.02 -1.25 -6.16
N LEU A 72 10.14 -2.08 -6.72
CA LEU A 72 10.22 -3.54 -6.62
C LEU A 72 11.26 -4.12 -7.57
N LYS A 73 11.96 -5.15 -7.12
CA LYS A 73 12.80 -6.00 -7.97
C LYS A 73 11.95 -6.77 -8.97
N SER A 74 12.55 -7.19 -10.07
CA SER A 74 11.95 -8.20 -10.96
C SER A 74 11.55 -9.44 -10.16
N GLY A 75 10.31 -9.89 -10.32
CA GLY A 75 9.71 -10.97 -9.52
C GLY A 75 9.25 -10.55 -8.11
N GLY A 76 9.44 -9.30 -7.73
CA GLY A 76 8.98 -8.74 -6.46
C GLY A 76 7.47 -8.75 -6.32
N MET A 77 6.97 -8.67 -5.10
CA MET A 77 5.55 -8.78 -4.76
C MET A 77 5.00 -7.48 -4.17
N PHE A 78 3.83 -7.06 -4.62
CA PHE A 78 3.01 -6.06 -3.95
C PHE A 78 1.83 -6.74 -3.26
N MET A 79 1.59 -6.42 -1.99
CA MET A 79 0.46 -6.91 -1.21
C MET A 79 -0.37 -5.74 -0.67
N ILE A 80 -1.68 -5.78 -0.92
CA ILE A 80 -2.66 -4.83 -0.42
C ILE A 80 -3.61 -5.58 0.51
N CYS A 81 -3.84 -5.07 1.72
CA CYS A 81 -4.83 -5.61 2.66
C CYS A 81 -5.76 -4.50 3.13
N ASN A 82 -7.05 -4.66 2.90
CA ASN A 82 -8.08 -3.70 3.23
C ASN A 82 -9.27 -4.38 3.93
N GLU A 83 -9.86 -3.73 4.92
CA GLU A 83 -11.11 -4.18 5.55
C GLU A 83 -12.34 -3.84 4.71
N CYS A 84 -12.29 -2.79 3.90
CA CYS A 84 -13.36 -2.39 2.98
C CYS A 84 -13.02 -2.79 1.55
N SER A 85 -13.95 -3.44 0.87
CA SER A 85 -13.79 -3.90 -0.52
C SER A 85 -14.81 -3.31 -1.50
N GLY A 86 -15.72 -2.46 -1.02
CA GLY A 86 -16.80 -1.86 -1.82
C GLY A 86 -17.94 -2.81 -2.18
N ASP A 87 -17.99 -4.00 -1.56
CA ASP A 87 -18.98 -5.04 -1.86
C ASP A 87 -20.20 -5.02 -0.93
N ASN A 88 -20.19 -4.18 0.11
CA ASN A 88 -21.29 -4.13 1.06
C ASN A 88 -21.70 -2.68 1.38
N GLU A 89 -22.99 -2.50 1.70
CA GLU A 89 -23.58 -1.19 2.03
C GLU A 89 -22.93 -0.51 3.26
N LYS A 90 -22.21 -1.27 4.10
CA LYS A 90 -21.52 -0.71 5.27
C LYS A 90 -20.26 0.04 4.87
N ASP A 91 -19.67 -0.30 3.73
CA ASP A 91 -18.47 0.35 3.22
C ASP A 91 -18.76 1.79 2.80
N ASP A 92 -19.96 2.05 2.22
CA ASP A 92 -20.37 3.39 1.79
C ASP A 92 -20.40 4.40 2.95
N LYS A 93 -20.74 3.95 4.16
CA LYS A 93 -20.73 4.80 5.35
C LYS A 93 -19.36 5.35 5.69
N TRP A 94 -18.31 4.61 5.40
CA TRP A 94 -16.95 5.05 5.69
C TRP A 94 -16.51 6.18 4.76
N THR A 95 -16.93 6.16 3.50
CA THR A 95 -16.64 7.24 2.55
C THR A 95 -17.37 8.55 2.90
N GLU A 96 -18.51 8.44 3.58
CA GLU A 96 -19.25 9.60 4.10
C GLU A 96 -18.66 10.16 5.40
N LEU A 97 -18.11 9.27 6.26
CA LEU A 97 -17.62 9.63 7.60
C LEU A 97 -16.15 10.07 7.61
N VAL A 98 -15.34 9.58 6.67
CA VAL A 98 -13.90 9.82 6.63
C VAL A 98 -13.56 10.62 5.39
N ASP A 99 -13.20 11.90 5.60
CA ASP A 99 -12.84 12.80 4.53
C ASP A 99 -11.63 12.29 3.74
N GLY A 100 -11.72 12.36 2.41
CA GLY A 100 -10.68 11.91 1.50
C GLY A 100 -10.53 10.40 1.34
N MET A 101 -11.42 9.60 1.95
CA MET A 101 -11.42 8.14 1.78
C MET A 101 -12.11 7.73 0.47
N THR A 102 -11.44 6.90 -0.32
CA THR A 102 -12.01 6.24 -1.51
C THR A 102 -11.85 4.74 -1.38
N ILE A 103 -12.97 4.00 -1.49
CA ILE A 103 -12.96 2.53 -1.47
C ILE A 103 -12.97 2.06 -2.92
N TYR A 104 -11.93 1.30 -3.28
CA TYR A 104 -11.79 0.71 -4.61
C TYR A 104 -12.28 -0.74 -4.59
N ARG A 105 -13.07 -1.10 -5.61
CA ARG A 105 -13.51 -2.48 -5.82
C ARG A 105 -12.36 -3.34 -6.33
N ASP A 106 -12.49 -4.64 -6.19
CA ASP A 106 -11.46 -5.59 -6.61
C ASP A 106 -11.16 -5.56 -8.11
N ASP A 107 -12.16 -5.35 -8.95
CA ASP A 107 -11.99 -5.20 -10.40
C ASP A 107 -11.23 -3.91 -10.76
N GLU A 108 -11.48 -2.81 -10.05
CA GLU A 108 -10.76 -1.55 -10.21
C GLU A 108 -9.29 -1.71 -9.78
N ILE A 109 -9.04 -2.28 -8.59
CA ILE A 109 -7.68 -2.55 -8.09
C ILE A 109 -6.92 -3.43 -9.08
N LYS A 110 -7.55 -4.50 -9.57
CA LYS A 110 -6.97 -5.39 -10.57
C LYS A 110 -6.56 -4.64 -11.82
N LYS A 111 -7.47 -3.82 -12.37
CA LYS A 111 -7.18 -3.03 -13.56
C LYS A 111 -6.01 -2.07 -13.34
N PHE A 112 -5.98 -1.35 -12.22
CA PHE A 112 -4.89 -0.43 -11.91
C PHE A 112 -3.53 -1.14 -11.77
N LEU A 113 -3.52 -2.36 -11.19
CA LEU A 113 -2.32 -3.18 -11.09
C LEU A 113 -1.83 -3.63 -12.48
N GLU A 114 -2.74 -4.11 -13.34
CA GLU A 114 -2.41 -4.51 -14.73
C GLU A 114 -1.84 -3.32 -15.52
N ASP A 115 -2.48 -2.16 -15.43
CA ASP A 115 -2.05 -0.92 -16.11
C ASP A 115 -0.69 -0.41 -15.58
N ALA A 116 -0.32 -0.73 -14.35
CA ALA A 116 0.98 -0.40 -13.76
C ALA A 116 2.09 -1.43 -14.08
N GLY A 117 1.76 -2.53 -14.74
CA GLY A 117 2.72 -3.56 -15.16
C GLY A 117 2.80 -4.79 -14.26
N PHE A 118 1.91 -4.91 -13.26
CA PHE A 118 1.84 -6.11 -12.43
C PHE A 118 1.16 -7.28 -13.15
N CYS A 119 1.57 -8.48 -12.80
CA CYS A 119 1.02 -9.74 -13.28
C CYS A 119 0.74 -10.69 -12.11
N LYS A 120 0.24 -11.90 -12.42
CA LYS A 120 -0.07 -12.94 -11.41
C LYS A 120 -0.92 -12.40 -10.24
N ILE A 121 -1.90 -11.55 -10.54
CA ILE A 121 -2.75 -10.90 -9.56
C ILE A 121 -3.68 -11.94 -8.95
N ARG A 122 -3.68 -12.03 -7.62
CA ARG A 122 -4.58 -12.89 -6.83
C ARG A 122 -5.37 -12.01 -5.87
N ILE A 123 -6.66 -12.22 -5.86
CA ILE A 123 -7.60 -11.50 -4.99
C ILE A 123 -8.27 -12.51 -4.08
N ASN A 124 -8.17 -12.29 -2.79
CA ASN A 124 -8.80 -13.10 -1.75
C ASN A 124 -9.68 -12.22 -0.89
N LYS A 125 -10.92 -12.65 -0.67
CA LYS A 125 -11.84 -12.02 0.27
C LYS A 125 -12.28 -13.03 1.31
N ASN A 126 -12.41 -12.61 2.55
CA ASN A 126 -12.99 -13.44 3.59
C ASN A 126 -14.50 -13.17 3.75
N GLU A 127 -15.16 -13.92 4.64
CA GLU A 127 -16.60 -13.79 4.92
C GLU A 127 -17.01 -12.41 5.47
N ARG A 128 -16.06 -11.63 6.00
CA ARG A 128 -16.29 -10.27 6.47
C ARG A 128 -16.17 -9.22 5.37
N GLY A 129 -15.78 -9.62 4.15
CA GLY A 129 -15.51 -8.72 3.04
C GLY A 129 -14.10 -8.11 3.07
N TRP A 130 -13.22 -8.56 3.96
CA TRP A 130 -11.83 -8.10 3.99
C TRP A 130 -11.08 -8.61 2.76
N LEU A 131 -10.36 -7.73 2.14
CA LEU A 131 -9.66 -7.94 0.88
C LEU A 131 -8.17 -8.09 1.09
N CYS A 132 -7.57 -9.10 0.49
CA CYS A 132 -6.12 -9.23 0.35
C CYS A 132 -5.80 -9.47 -1.13
N VAL A 133 -5.04 -8.56 -1.72
CA VAL A 133 -4.56 -8.65 -3.11
C VAL A 133 -3.05 -8.84 -3.10
N THR A 134 -2.56 -9.80 -3.87
CA THR A 134 -1.13 -9.95 -4.16
C THR A 134 -0.90 -9.87 -5.66
N ALA A 135 0.15 -9.18 -6.08
CA ALA A 135 0.55 -9.03 -7.47
C ALA A 135 2.07 -9.07 -7.59
N HIS A 136 2.60 -9.50 -8.72
CA HIS A 136 4.03 -9.61 -8.98
C HIS A 136 4.43 -8.81 -10.23
N ILE A 137 5.69 -8.43 -10.28
CA ILE A 137 6.31 -7.87 -11.48
C ILE A 137 6.90 -9.00 -12.33
#